data_8236dd4c31f3bb8e6a43dda9787e00b3
#
_entry.id   8236dd4c31f3bb8e6a43dda9787e00b3
#
_cell.length_a   1.000
_cell.length_b   1.000
_cell.length_c   1.000
_cell.angle_alpha   90.00
_cell.angle_beta   90.00
_cell.angle_gamma   90.00
#
_symmetry.space_group_name_H-M   'P 1'
#
loop_
_entity.id
_entity.type
_entity.pdbx_description
1 polymer ?
#
loop_
_entity_poly.entity_id
_entity_poly.type
_entity_poly.pdbx_seq_one_letter_code
_entity_poly.pdbx_strand_id
1 'polypeptide(L)'
;QLDKTISANPHYASAHINRAMLQRMRIESSLQEGQNIFSAPSQEIEDLFHDLSRAIHLSLPASSPTAPVSEYAARMLRTAYSHRAYLYLKAVETETQLKGLGKSELEELASKDFASAARYGDEVAREMSVRTNPYAKMCGAIVRNALREEQKGEAARG
;
A
#
# COMPACT_ATOMS: atom_id res chain seq x y z
N GLN A 1 -20.59 -2.40 -16.26
CA GLN A 1 -21.04 -3.72 -15.75
C GLN A 1 -20.74 -3.87 -14.25
N LEU A 2 -19.52 -3.50 -13.77
CA LEU A 2 -19.15 -3.58 -12.35
C LEU A 2 -20.01 -2.66 -11.47
N ASP A 3 -20.33 -1.45 -11.92
CA ASP A 3 -21.22 -0.53 -11.18
C ASP A 3 -22.59 -1.13 -10.95
N LYS A 4 -23.15 -1.82 -11.95
CA LYS A 4 -24.42 -2.55 -11.82
C LYS A 4 -24.30 -3.69 -10.83
N THR A 5 -23.19 -4.43 -10.85
CA THR A 5 -22.92 -5.52 -9.91
C THR A 5 -22.82 -5.00 -8.48
N ILE A 6 -22.09 -3.90 -8.26
CA ILE A 6 -21.95 -3.26 -6.94
C ILE A 6 -23.28 -2.69 -6.46
N SER A 7 -24.06 -2.07 -7.35
CA SER A 7 -25.39 -1.55 -7.01
C SER A 7 -26.36 -2.68 -6.61
N ALA A 8 -26.27 -3.83 -7.29
CA ALA A 8 -27.09 -5.01 -6.96
C ALA A 8 -26.61 -5.75 -5.70
N ASN A 9 -25.29 -5.75 -5.45
CA ASN A 9 -24.70 -6.40 -4.30
C ASN A 9 -23.53 -5.56 -3.73
N PRO A 10 -23.80 -4.57 -2.88
CA PRO A 10 -22.78 -3.69 -2.31
C PRO A 10 -21.76 -4.38 -1.39
N HIS A 11 -22.04 -5.61 -0.99
CA HIS A 11 -21.16 -6.42 -0.13
C HIS A 11 -20.21 -7.35 -0.91
N TYR A 12 -20.19 -7.25 -2.23
CA TYR A 12 -19.34 -8.10 -3.06
C TYR A 12 -17.92 -7.53 -3.18
N ALA A 13 -17.04 -7.91 -2.25
CA ALA A 13 -15.69 -7.37 -2.13
C ALA A 13 -14.87 -7.46 -3.42
N SER A 14 -14.95 -8.57 -4.16
CA SER A 14 -14.21 -8.72 -5.40
C SER A 14 -14.65 -7.74 -6.51
N ALA A 15 -15.89 -7.32 -6.52
CA ALA A 15 -16.37 -6.32 -7.49
C ALA A 15 -15.72 -4.95 -7.25
N HIS A 16 -15.56 -4.56 -5.98
CA HIS A 16 -14.84 -3.34 -5.60
C HIS A 16 -13.36 -3.41 -6.00
N ILE A 17 -12.68 -4.54 -5.71
CA ILE A 17 -11.28 -4.72 -6.13
C ILE A 17 -11.14 -4.64 -7.65
N ASN A 18 -11.99 -5.34 -8.39
CA ASN A 18 -11.95 -5.35 -9.84
C ASN A 18 -12.20 -3.96 -10.42
N ARG A 19 -13.12 -3.18 -9.85
CA ARG A 19 -13.38 -1.80 -10.28
C ARG A 19 -12.17 -0.91 -10.03
N ALA A 20 -11.55 -0.99 -8.85
CA ALA A 20 -10.33 -0.27 -8.52
C ALA A 20 -9.18 -0.61 -9.49
N MET A 21 -8.98 -1.89 -9.78
CA MET A 21 -7.93 -2.34 -10.71
C MET A 21 -8.16 -1.83 -12.13
N LEU A 22 -9.39 -1.93 -12.65
CA LEU A 22 -9.73 -1.42 -13.97
C LEU A 22 -9.59 0.10 -14.05
N GLN A 23 -10.00 0.81 -13.01
CA GLN A 23 -9.84 2.27 -12.94
C GLN A 23 -8.36 2.66 -12.93
N ARG A 24 -7.53 1.98 -12.14
CA ARG A 24 -6.08 2.19 -12.14
C ARG A 24 -5.48 1.95 -13.53
N MET A 25 -5.79 0.82 -14.15
CA MET A 25 -5.30 0.51 -15.50
C MET A 25 -5.73 1.56 -16.53
N ARG A 26 -6.97 2.05 -16.44
CA ARG A 26 -7.47 3.12 -17.31
C ARG A 26 -6.68 4.40 -17.13
N ILE A 27 -6.46 4.82 -15.89
CA ILE A 27 -5.65 6.00 -15.58
C ILE A 27 -4.23 5.82 -16.12
N GLU A 28 -3.56 4.72 -15.78
CA GLU A 28 -2.18 4.44 -16.21
C GLU A 28 -2.03 4.40 -17.72
N SER A 29 -3.02 3.86 -18.44
CA SER A 29 -3.01 3.80 -19.91
C SER A 29 -3.23 5.16 -20.59
N SER A 30 -3.77 6.14 -19.87
CA SER A 30 -4.02 7.50 -20.38
C SER A 30 -2.89 8.48 -20.02
N LEU A 31 -1.90 8.07 -19.22
CA LEU A 31 -0.80 8.94 -18.82
C LEU A 31 0.09 9.32 -20.00
N GLN A 32 0.47 10.58 -20.02
CA GLN A 32 1.45 11.11 -20.96
C GLN A 32 2.84 11.18 -20.31
N GLU A 33 3.85 11.44 -21.11
CA GLU A 33 5.23 11.59 -20.63
C GLU A 33 5.30 12.66 -19.51
N GLY A 34 5.94 12.31 -18.41
CA GLY A 34 6.07 13.18 -17.22
C GLY A 34 4.87 13.18 -16.28
N GLN A 35 3.78 12.49 -16.61
CA GLN A 35 2.63 12.32 -15.72
C GLN A 35 2.78 11.06 -14.86
N ASN A 36 2.08 11.07 -13.73
CA ASN A 36 1.93 9.90 -12.86
C ASN A 36 0.44 9.67 -12.54
N ILE A 37 0.13 8.60 -11.84
CA ILE A 37 -1.26 8.23 -11.54
C ILE A 37 -2.04 9.36 -10.84
N PHE A 38 -1.36 10.18 -10.03
CA PHE A 38 -1.98 11.30 -9.30
C PHE A 38 -2.19 12.55 -10.17
N SER A 39 -1.80 12.50 -11.44
CA SER A 39 -2.18 13.52 -12.44
C SER A 39 -3.65 13.39 -12.89
N ALA A 40 -4.29 12.26 -12.57
CA ALA A 40 -5.72 12.07 -12.79
C ALA A 40 -6.57 12.98 -11.87
N PRO A 41 -7.84 13.23 -12.21
CA PRO A 41 -8.73 13.99 -11.34
C PRO A 41 -8.78 13.42 -9.93
N SER A 42 -8.77 14.27 -8.90
CA SER A 42 -8.73 13.86 -7.50
C SER A 42 -9.87 12.90 -7.13
N GLN A 43 -11.05 13.10 -7.70
CA GLN A 43 -12.21 12.23 -7.48
C GLN A 43 -11.93 10.79 -7.96
N GLU A 44 -11.26 10.60 -9.09
CA GLU A 44 -10.92 9.27 -9.59
C GLU A 44 -9.93 8.56 -8.66
N ILE A 45 -8.99 9.29 -8.08
CA ILE A 45 -8.04 8.75 -7.09
C ILE A 45 -8.77 8.41 -5.78
N GLU A 46 -9.68 9.28 -5.32
CA GLU A 46 -10.49 9.02 -4.13
C GLU A 46 -11.37 7.79 -4.29
N ASP A 47 -12.03 7.64 -5.43
CA ASP A 47 -12.87 6.48 -5.75
C ASP A 47 -12.06 5.18 -5.74
N LEU A 48 -10.83 5.22 -6.26
CA LEU A 48 -9.91 4.08 -6.26
C LEU A 48 -9.53 3.66 -4.83
N PHE A 49 -9.16 4.60 -3.97
CA PHE A 49 -8.88 4.33 -2.56
C PHE A 49 -10.13 3.87 -1.80
N HIS A 50 -11.29 4.45 -2.11
CA HIS A 50 -12.57 4.07 -1.51
C HIS A 50 -12.89 2.61 -1.80
N ASP A 51 -12.79 2.17 -3.04
CA ASP A 51 -13.07 0.80 -3.43
C ASP A 51 -12.14 -0.21 -2.76
N LEU A 52 -10.84 0.08 -2.70
CA LEU A 52 -9.88 -0.79 -2.01
C LEU A 52 -10.18 -0.87 -0.51
N SER A 53 -10.48 0.26 0.12
CA SER A 53 -10.84 0.32 1.53
C SER A 53 -12.16 -0.40 1.82
N ARG A 54 -13.13 -0.28 0.94
CA ARG A 54 -14.41 -0.97 1.04
C ARG A 54 -14.24 -2.48 0.93
N ALA A 55 -13.43 -2.95 -0.01
CA ALA A 55 -13.12 -4.37 -0.16
C ALA A 55 -12.43 -4.96 1.07
N ILE A 56 -11.51 -4.22 1.68
CA ILE A 56 -10.86 -4.61 2.94
C ILE A 56 -11.91 -4.74 4.04
N HIS A 57 -12.73 -3.71 4.24
CA HIS A 57 -13.76 -3.72 5.27
C HIS A 57 -14.74 -4.89 5.12
N LEU A 58 -15.16 -5.19 3.90
CA LEU A 58 -16.08 -6.28 3.60
C LEU A 58 -15.47 -7.68 3.80
N SER A 59 -14.15 -7.79 3.74
CA SER A 59 -13.43 -9.06 3.85
C SER A 59 -12.88 -9.32 5.24
N LEU A 60 -12.76 -8.30 6.09
CA LEU A 60 -12.34 -8.47 7.48
C LEU A 60 -13.41 -9.16 8.32
N PRO A 61 -13.02 -10.03 9.26
CA PRO A 61 -13.99 -10.68 10.15
C PRO A 61 -14.59 -9.65 11.11
N ALA A 62 -15.90 -9.75 11.34
CA ALA A 62 -16.63 -8.85 12.24
C ALA A 62 -16.22 -8.97 13.71
N SER A 63 -15.72 -10.15 14.13
CA SER A 63 -15.35 -10.44 15.51
C SER A 63 -14.03 -9.84 15.96
N SER A 64 -13.02 -9.90 15.11
CA SER A 64 -11.68 -9.36 15.38
C SER A 64 -10.87 -9.28 14.07
N PRO A 65 -10.09 -8.23 13.84
CA PRO A 65 -9.21 -8.14 12.67
C PRO A 65 -8.15 -9.25 12.58
N THR A 66 -7.90 -9.97 13.68
CA THR A 66 -6.93 -11.07 13.76
C THR A 66 -7.58 -12.45 13.71
N ALA A 67 -8.92 -12.52 13.68
CA ALA A 67 -9.62 -13.80 13.59
C ALA A 67 -9.34 -14.51 12.25
N PRO A 68 -9.38 -15.85 12.22
CA PRO A 68 -9.25 -16.58 10.97
C PRO A 68 -10.32 -16.18 9.96
N VAL A 69 -9.92 -16.08 8.70
CA VAL A 69 -10.81 -15.77 7.57
C VAL A 69 -10.84 -16.93 6.58
N SER A 70 -11.86 -16.98 5.73
CA SER A 70 -11.91 -17.93 4.64
C SER A 70 -10.78 -17.67 3.64
N GLU A 71 -10.39 -18.67 2.87
CA GLU A 71 -9.39 -18.53 1.81
C GLU A 71 -9.79 -17.46 0.78
N TYR A 72 -11.07 -17.36 0.47
CA TYR A 72 -11.60 -16.30 -0.38
C TYR A 72 -11.37 -14.91 0.22
N ALA A 73 -11.73 -14.71 1.50
CA ALA A 73 -11.52 -13.44 2.17
C ALA A 73 -10.03 -13.10 2.32
N ALA A 74 -9.18 -14.09 2.61
CA ALA A 74 -7.72 -13.91 2.66
C ALA A 74 -7.17 -13.42 1.32
N ARG A 75 -7.63 -13.99 0.21
CA ARG A 75 -7.24 -13.55 -1.14
C ARG A 75 -7.69 -12.11 -1.42
N MET A 76 -8.93 -11.75 -1.04
CA MET A 76 -9.43 -10.38 -1.20
C MET A 76 -8.62 -9.38 -0.36
N LEU A 77 -8.36 -9.70 0.90
CA LEU A 77 -7.57 -8.87 1.81
C LEU A 77 -6.14 -8.70 1.29
N ARG A 78 -5.46 -9.78 0.91
CA ARG A 78 -4.12 -9.74 0.33
C ARG A 78 -4.06 -8.80 -0.86
N THR A 79 -4.99 -8.96 -1.82
CA THR A 79 -5.01 -8.16 -3.04
C THR A 79 -5.30 -6.70 -2.75
N ALA A 80 -6.32 -6.39 -1.96
CA ALA A 80 -6.71 -5.01 -1.67
C ALA A 80 -5.65 -4.24 -0.87
N TYR A 81 -5.06 -4.88 0.15
CA TYR A 81 -3.97 -4.28 0.91
C TYR A 81 -2.72 -4.02 0.05
N SER A 82 -2.28 -4.98 -0.77
CA SER A 82 -1.13 -4.80 -1.65
C SER A 82 -1.34 -3.67 -2.65
N HIS A 83 -2.53 -3.56 -3.24
CA HIS A 83 -2.85 -2.47 -4.17
C HIS A 83 -2.88 -1.11 -3.48
N ARG A 84 -3.46 -1.01 -2.28
CA ARG A 84 -3.51 0.24 -1.54
C ARG A 84 -2.12 0.66 -1.06
N ALA A 85 -1.31 -0.28 -0.57
CA ALA A 85 0.09 -0.04 -0.22
C ALA A 85 0.91 0.48 -1.40
N TYR A 86 0.73 -0.12 -2.59
CA TYR A 86 1.36 0.35 -3.81
C TYR A 86 1.03 1.81 -4.12
N LEU A 87 -0.23 2.22 -3.95
CA LEU A 87 -0.63 3.61 -4.19
C LEU A 87 0.02 4.59 -3.19
N TYR A 88 0.09 4.22 -1.90
CA TYR A 88 0.81 5.02 -0.91
C TYR A 88 2.30 5.15 -1.25
N LEU A 89 2.94 4.03 -1.63
CA LEU A 89 4.34 4.04 -2.03
C LEU A 89 4.56 4.89 -3.29
N LYS A 90 3.65 4.80 -4.25
CA LYS A 90 3.70 5.61 -5.47
C LYS A 90 3.58 7.11 -5.17
N ALA A 91 2.75 7.49 -4.21
CA ALA A 91 2.68 8.88 -3.75
C ALA A 91 3.99 9.35 -3.11
N VAL A 92 4.64 8.49 -2.35
CA VAL A 92 5.99 8.78 -1.80
C VAL A 92 7.01 8.99 -2.92
N GLU A 93 7.05 8.09 -3.90
CA GLU A 93 7.99 8.14 -5.02
C GLU A 93 7.82 9.38 -5.90
N THR A 94 6.58 9.83 -6.07
CA THR A 94 6.23 11.00 -6.89
C THR A 94 6.11 12.28 -6.08
N GLU A 95 6.48 12.27 -4.80
CA GLU A 95 6.38 13.39 -3.87
C GLU A 95 4.98 14.03 -3.82
N THR A 96 3.94 13.20 -4.01
CA THR A 96 2.55 13.64 -4.02
C THR A 96 1.99 13.60 -2.60
N GLN A 97 1.42 14.70 -2.14
CA GLN A 97 0.63 14.72 -0.90
C GLN A 97 -0.75 14.10 -1.14
N LEU A 98 -1.09 13.09 -0.33
CA LEU A 98 -2.42 12.50 -0.32
C LEU A 98 -3.15 12.89 0.97
N LYS A 99 -4.30 13.54 0.85
CA LYS A 99 -5.14 13.93 2.00
C LYS A 99 -4.37 14.72 3.08
N GLY A 100 -3.41 15.53 2.67
CA GLY A 100 -2.56 16.31 3.58
C GLY A 100 -1.46 15.52 4.27
N LEU A 101 -1.30 14.23 3.97
CA LEU A 101 -0.26 13.38 4.55
C LEU A 101 1.08 13.60 3.85
N GLY A 102 2.14 13.69 4.64
CA GLY A 102 3.50 13.82 4.16
C GLY A 102 4.17 12.47 3.89
N LYS A 103 5.43 12.54 3.42
CA LYS A 103 6.21 11.37 3.03
C LYS A 103 6.30 10.29 4.10
N SER A 104 6.65 10.65 5.33
CA SER A 104 6.83 9.69 6.42
C SER A 104 5.53 8.98 6.79
N GLU A 105 4.42 9.70 6.80
CA GLU A 105 3.09 9.16 7.08
C GLU A 105 2.63 8.21 5.98
N LEU A 106 2.88 8.55 4.72
CA LEU A 106 2.58 7.68 3.57
C LEU A 106 3.45 6.42 3.55
N GLU A 107 4.73 6.53 3.90
CA GLU A 107 5.62 5.37 4.07
C GLU A 107 5.12 4.43 5.18
N GLU A 108 4.66 4.98 6.30
CA GLU A 108 4.09 4.19 7.41
C GLU A 108 2.80 3.48 6.98
N LEU A 109 1.90 4.16 6.27
CA LEU A 109 0.67 3.56 5.74
C LEU A 109 0.98 2.45 4.72
N ALA A 110 1.93 2.68 3.82
CA ALA A 110 2.38 1.66 2.87
C ALA A 110 2.95 0.43 3.60
N SER A 111 3.82 0.64 4.58
CA SER A 111 4.41 -0.43 5.39
C SER A 111 3.35 -1.24 6.14
N LYS A 112 2.38 -0.60 6.76
CA LYS A 112 1.26 -1.26 7.46
C LYS A 112 0.39 -2.09 6.52
N ASP A 113 0.05 -1.56 5.36
CA ASP A 113 -0.75 -2.28 4.37
C ASP A 113 0.02 -3.46 3.77
N PHE A 114 1.30 -3.30 3.46
CA PHE A 114 2.15 -4.43 3.03
C PHE A 114 2.27 -5.51 4.11
N ALA A 115 2.43 -5.13 5.38
CA ALA A 115 2.44 -6.08 6.50
C ALA A 115 1.11 -6.83 6.63
N SER A 116 -0.01 -6.13 6.40
CA SER A 116 -1.34 -6.74 6.39
C SER A 116 -1.51 -7.73 5.22
N ALA A 117 -1.07 -7.37 4.02
CA ALA A 117 -1.08 -8.27 2.87
C ALA A 117 -0.19 -9.52 3.12
N ALA A 118 0.99 -9.33 3.71
CA ALA A 118 1.91 -10.41 4.07
C ALA A 118 1.27 -11.40 5.05
N ARG A 119 0.46 -10.93 5.99
CA ARG A 119 -0.29 -11.78 6.92
C ARG A 119 -1.21 -12.76 6.20
N TYR A 120 -1.74 -12.36 5.05
CA TYR A 120 -2.60 -13.18 4.21
C TYR A 120 -1.85 -13.91 3.08
N GLY A 121 -0.51 -14.01 3.19
CA GLY A 121 0.31 -14.86 2.32
C GLY A 121 0.92 -14.17 1.10
N ASP A 122 1.07 -12.84 1.12
CA ASP A 122 1.81 -12.10 0.09
C ASP A 122 3.29 -11.99 0.49
N GLU A 123 4.15 -12.83 -0.10
CA GLU A 123 5.58 -12.84 0.21
C GLU A 123 6.30 -11.57 -0.27
N VAL A 124 5.90 -11.02 -1.42
CA VAL A 124 6.47 -9.76 -1.92
C VAL A 124 6.11 -8.61 -0.98
N ALA A 125 4.86 -8.57 -0.51
CA ALA A 125 4.42 -7.58 0.46
C ALA A 125 5.18 -7.69 1.79
N ARG A 126 5.58 -8.89 2.20
CA ARG A 126 6.41 -9.10 3.41
C ARG A 126 7.73 -8.37 3.31
N GLU A 127 8.44 -8.52 2.20
CA GLU A 127 9.68 -7.80 1.94
C GLU A 127 9.45 -6.28 1.85
N MET A 128 8.41 -5.88 1.13
CA MET A 128 8.08 -4.47 0.94
C MET A 128 7.71 -3.77 2.25
N SER A 129 7.06 -4.47 3.19
CA SER A 129 6.69 -3.88 4.50
C SER A 129 7.91 -3.41 5.29
N VAL A 130 9.00 -4.15 5.23
CA VAL A 130 10.27 -3.76 5.87
C VAL A 130 10.95 -2.63 5.13
N ARG A 131 11.01 -2.71 3.80
CA ARG A 131 11.68 -1.70 2.95
C ARG A 131 11.02 -0.33 3.00
N THR A 132 9.70 -0.27 3.18
CA THR A 132 8.95 0.98 3.25
C THR A 132 8.82 1.53 4.67
N ASN A 133 9.17 0.76 5.69
CA ASN A 133 9.05 1.18 7.08
C ASN A 133 10.06 2.31 7.40
N PRO A 134 9.60 3.53 7.74
CA PRO A 134 10.50 4.66 8.03
C PRO A 134 11.38 4.41 9.26
N TYR A 135 10.89 3.69 10.27
CA TYR A 135 11.66 3.34 11.47
C TYR A 135 12.79 2.34 11.15
N ALA A 136 12.53 1.34 10.31
CA ALA A 136 13.56 0.40 9.87
C ALA A 136 14.66 1.11 9.06
N LYS A 137 14.30 2.08 8.21
CA LYS A 137 15.25 2.91 7.46
C LYS A 137 16.12 3.75 8.39
N MET A 138 15.53 4.37 9.40
CA MET A 138 16.23 5.17 10.40
C MET A 138 17.19 4.32 11.24
N CYS A 139 16.74 3.19 11.76
CA CYS A 139 17.58 2.26 12.52
C CYS A 139 18.76 1.75 11.68
N GLY A 140 18.51 1.38 10.42
CA GLY A 140 19.56 0.97 9.50
C GLY A 140 20.60 2.07 9.21
N ALA A 141 20.18 3.34 9.14
CA ALA A 141 21.08 4.48 9.00
C ALA A 141 21.96 4.68 10.24
N ILE A 142 21.37 4.59 11.44
CA ILE A 142 22.09 4.70 12.71
C ILE A 142 23.19 3.62 12.81
N VAL A 143 22.84 2.36 12.53
CA VAL A 143 23.80 1.24 12.56
C VAL A 143 24.93 1.46 11.56
N ARG A 144 24.63 1.85 10.33
CA ARG A 144 25.66 2.12 9.32
C ARG A 144 26.59 3.25 9.73
N ASN A 145 26.07 4.30 10.36
CA ASN A 145 26.89 5.42 10.82
C ASN A 145 27.79 4.99 11.97
N ALA A 146 27.28 4.24 12.94
CA ALA A 146 28.09 3.70 14.05
C ALA A 146 29.24 2.83 13.54
N LEU A 147 28.97 1.90 12.61
CA LEU A 147 30.01 1.06 12.00
C LEU A 147 31.07 1.86 11.24
N ARG A 148 30.70 2.94 10.56
CA ARG A 148 31.67 3.83 9.89
C ARG A 148 32.55 4.57 10.88
N GLU A 149 32.02 5.00 12.01
CA GLU A 149 32.77 5.68 13.06
C GLU A 149 33.77 4.74 13.73
N GLU A 150 33.37 3.48 13.99
CA GLU A 150 34.27 2.45 14.52
C GLU A 150 35.44 2.18 13.56
N GLN A 151 35.16 1.98 12.26
CA GLN A 151 36.19 1.75 11.24
C GLN A 151 37.17 2.92 11.11
N LYS A 152 36.67 4.18 11.22
CA LYS A 152 37.54 5.36 11.22
C LYS A 152 38.42 5.43 12.48
N GLY A 153 37.85 5.06 13.64
CA GLY A 153 38.57 5.01 14.90
C GLY A 153 39.67 3.96 14.92
N GLU A 154 39.47 2.80 14.30
CA GLU A 154 40.48 1.75 14.14
C GLU A 154 41.60 2.19 13.17
N ALA A 155 41.23 2.79 12.03
CA ALA A 155 42.21 3.28 11.06
C ALA A 155 43.10 4.43 11.63
N ALA A 156 42.59 5.19 12.59
CA ALA A 156 43.34 6.26 13.25
C ALA A 156 44.29 5.76 14.36
N ARG A 157 44.14 4.51 14.82
CA ARG A 157 44.97 3.89 15.86
C ARG A 157 46.08 3.00 15.31
N GLY A 158 46.10 2.69 14.03
CA GLY A 158 47.11 1.93 13.33
C GLY A 158 48.08 2.84 12.59
#